data_340399e17a7fb75d4089889964a2c45b
#
_entry.id   340399e17a7fb75d4089889964a2c45b
#
_cell.length_a   1.000
_cell.length_b   1.000
_cell.length_c   1.000
_cell.angle_alpha   90.00
_cell.angle_beta   90.00
_cell.angle_gamma   90.00
#
_symmetry.space_group_name_H-M   'P 1'
#
loop_
_entity.id
_entity.type
_entity.pdbx_description
1 polymer ?
#
loop_
_entity_poly.entity_id
_entity_poly.type
_entity_poly.pdbx_seq_one_letter_code
_entity_poly.pdbx_strand_id
1 'polypeptide(L)'
;MTIEEMKLLTDILTAIQGIDEHLEGRRTFQEYKTNKTKRRAVERELEIIGEAVNNLLKINPAMPISYSRLVVDLRNRINHAYDNVNNTVIWKIIMKDIPILQEEVQQLLKGK
;
A
#
# COMPACT_ATOMS: atom_id res chain seq x y z
N MET A 1 1.43 -5.83 -21.47
CA MET A 1 0.62 -5.55 -20.26
C MET A 1 -0.76 -5.10 -20.69
N THR A 2 -1.80 -5.63 -20.07
CA THR A 2 -3.17 -5.28 -20.42
C THR A 2 -3.56 -3.92 -19.84
N ILE A 3 -4.64 -3.35 -20.37
CA ILE A 3 -5.19 -2.09 -19.85
C ILE A 3 -5.59 -2.27 -18.39
N GLU A 4 -6.18 -3.42 -18.06
CA GLU A 4 -6.60 -3.70 -16.69
C GLU A 4 -5.42 -3.76 -15.73
N GLU A 5 -4.33 -4.40 -16.14
CA GLU A 5 -3.10 -4.45 -15.34
C GLU A 5 -2.55 -3.05 -15.13
N MET A 6 -2.51 -2.23 -16.18
CA MET A 6 -2.03 -0.86 -16.07
C MET A 6 -2.87 -0.03 -15.11
N LYS A 7 -4.20 -0.22 -15.15
CA LYS A 7 -5.10 0.50 -14.25
C LYS A 7 -4.82 0.13 -12.80
N LEU A 8 -4.66 -1.17 -12.51
CA LEU A 8 -4.38 -1.62 -11.15
C LEU A 8 -3.04 -1.10 -10.64
N LEU A 9 -2.02 -1.11 -11.50
CA LEU A 9 -0.71 -0.56 -11.12
C LEU A 9 -0.81 0.94 -10.85
N THR A 10 -1.58 1.66 -11.65
CA THR A 10 -1.80 3.09 -11.45
C THR A 10 -2.55 3.34 -10.14
N ASP A 11 -3.55 2.51 -9.83
CA ASP A 11 -4.29 2.63 -8.57
C ASP A 11 -3.36 2.46 -7.37
N ILE A 12 -2.39 1.53 -7.47
CA ILE A 12 -1.40 1.34 -6.41
C ILE A 12 -0.57 2.61 -6.22
N LEU A 13 -0.07 3.19 -7.31
CA LEU A 13 0.72 4.43 -7.21
C LEU A 13 -0.10 5.58 -6.63
N THR A 14 -1.34 5.71 -7.05
CA THR A 14 -2.22 6.77 -6.55
C THR A 14 -2.42 6.63 -5.05
N ALA A 15 -2.63 5.40 -4.56
CA ALA A 15 -2.80 5.15 -3.13
C ALA A 15 -1.51 5.42 -2.36
N ILE A 16 -0.34 5.07 -2.93
CA ILE A 16 0.95 5.37 -2.29
C ILE A 16 1.13 6.88 -2.16
N GLN A 17 0.81 7.62 -3.21
CA GLN A 17 0.86 9.08 -3.16
C GLN A 17 -0.11 9.61 -2.10
N GLY A 18 -1.27 8.99 -1.97
CA GLY A 18 -2.24 9.34 -0.94
C GLY A 18 -1.67 9.18 0.47
N ILE A 19 -0.90 8.12 0.71
CA ILE A 19 -0.24 7.95 2.01
C ILE A 19 0.66 9.14 2.31
N ASP A 20 1.47 9.55 1.34
CA ASP A 20 2.38 10.67 1.52
C ASP A 20 1.62 11.97 1.77
N GLU A 21 0.51 12.18 1.07
CA GLU A 21 -0.32 13.35 1.26
C GLU A 21 -0.93 13.38 2.67
N HIS A 22 -1.44 12.24 3.13
CA HIS A 22 -2.02 12.15 4.48
C HIS A 22 -0.97 12.40 5.55
N LEU A 23 0.27 11.97 5.31
CA LEU A 23 1.38 12.22 6.23
C LEU A 23 1.94 13.63 6.07
N GLU A 24 1.50 14.37 5.06
CA GLU A 24 1.97 15.72 4.76
C GLU A 24 3.48 15.77 4.54
N GLY A 25 4.02 14.69 3.97
CA GLY A 25 5.45 14.56 3.74
C GLY A 25 6.28 14.34 4.99
N ARG A 26 5.63 14.19 6.14
CA ARG A 26 6.33 14.04 7.42
C ARG A 26 6.37 12.58 7.85
N ARG A 27 7.55 12.06 8.05
CA ARG A 27 7.77 10.66 8.42
C ARG A 27 8.08 10.54 9.91
N THR A 28 7.19 11.08 10.76
CA THR A 28 7.34 11.06 12.20
C THR A 28 6.36 10.07 12.82
N PHE A 29 6.89 8.99 13.37
CA PHE A 29 6.05 7.93 13.95
C PHE A 29 5.15 8.46 15.07
N GLN A 30 5.69 9.30 15.93
CA GLN A 30 4.90 9.84 17.05
C GLN A 30 3.69 10.61 16.56
N GLU A 31 3.85 11.40 15.50
CA GLU A 31 2.75 12.14 14.90
C GLU A 31 1.71 11.21 14.30
N TYR A 32 2.17 10.17 13.59
CA TYR A 32 1.27 9.15 13.05
C TYR A 32 0.51 8.43 14.15
N LYS A 33 1.24 8.00 15.18
CA LYS A 33 0.67 7.23 16.29
C LYS A 33 -0.42 7.99 17.03
N THR A 34 -0.25 9.28 17.20
CA THR A 34 -1.15 10.09 18.03
C THR A 34 -2.28 10.76 17.25
N ASN A 35 -2.25 10.70 15.92
CA ASN A 35 -3.28 11.34 15.08
C ASN A 35 -4.20 10.28 14.47
N LYS A 36 -5.37 10.10 15.08
CA LYS A 36 -6.34 9.10 14.65
C LYS A 36 -6.82 9.31 13.22
N THR A 37 -7.08 10.56 12.85
CA THR A 37 -7.56 10.88 11.50
C THR A 37 -6.51 10.49 10.46
N LYS A 38 -5.26 10.82 10.74
CA LYS A 38 -4.15 10.48 9.86
C LYS A 38 -3.98 8.97 9.74
N ARG A 39 -4.05 8.25 10.87
CA ARG A 39 -3.95 6.79 10.85
C ARG A 39 -5.05 6.17 10.00
N ARG A 40 -6.29 6.62 10.20
CA ARG A 40 -7.42 6.06 9.45
C ARG A 40 -7.28 6.29 7.95
N ALA A 41 -6.82 7.48 7.57
CA ALA A 41 -6.62 7.81 6.17
C ALA A 41 -5.53 6.93 5.54
N VAL A 42 -4.41 6.74 6.25
CA VAL A 42 -3.32 5.91 5.76
C VAL A 42 -3.75 4.44 5.66
N GLU A 43 -4.47 3.95 6.66
CA GLU A 43 -4.97 2.57 6.66
C GLU A 43 -5.88 2.32 5.46
N ARG A 44 -6.70 3.30 5.11
CA ARG A 44 -7.57 3.18 3.93
C ARG A 44 -6.75 3.03 2.65
N GLU A 45 -5.67 3.81 2.51
CA GLU A 45 -4.81 3.67 1.34
C GLU A 45 -4.14 2.29 1.29
N LEU A 46 -3.72 1.78 2.45
CA LEU A 46 -3.12 0.45 2.51
C LEU A 46 -4.12 -0.64 2.13
N GLU A 47 -5.40 -0.49 2.50
CA GLU A 47 -6.44 -1.40 2.06
C GLU A 47 -6.60 -1.38 0.54
N ILE A 48 -6.60 -0.19 -0.04
CA ILE A 48 -6.71 -0.03 -1.49
C ILE A 48 -5.53 -0.72 -2.19
N ILE A 49 -4.31 -0.50 -1.68
CA ILE A 49 -3.12 -1.13 -2.22
C ILE A 49 -3.23 -2.64 -2.17
N GLY A 50 -3.61 -3.19 -1.01
CA GLY A 50 -3.74 -4.63 -0.84
C GLY A 50 -4.76 -5.23 -1.78
N GLU A 51 -5.88 -4.57 -1.95
CA GLU A 51 -6.93 -5.04 -2.86
C GLU A 51 -6.45 -5.01 -4.31
N ALA A 52 -5.78 -3.93 -4.71
CA ALA A 52 -5.27 -3.81 -6.07
C ALA A 52 -4.21 -4.87 -6.37
N VAL A 53 -3.29 -5.10 -5.43
CA VAL A 53 -2.27 -6.14 -5.58
C VAL A 53 -2.93 -7.52 -5.69
N ASN A 54 -3.92 -7.79 -4.85
CA ASN A 54 -4.61 -9.07 -4.88
C ASN A 54 -5.29 -9.29 -6.25
N ASN A 55 -5.96 -8.27 -6.76
CA ASN A 55 -6.64 -8.36 -8.05
C ASN A 55 -5.65 -8.52 -9.19
N LEU A 56 -4.53 -7.79 -9.12
CA LEU A 56 -3.48 -7.87 -10.13
C LEU A 56 -2.91 -9.28 -10.22
N LEU A 57 -2.65 -9.91 -9.07
CA LEU A 57 -2.08 -11.25 -9.03
C LEU A 57 -3.09 -12.33 -9.47
N LYS A 58 -4.38 -12.06 -9.34
CA LYS A 58 -5.40 -12.95 -9.89
C LYS A 58 -5.38 -12.94 -11.41
N ILE A 59 -5.13 -11.78 -12.00
CA ILE A 59 -5.05 -11.63 -13.45
C ILE A 59 -3.74 -12.20 -13.97
N ASN A 60 -2.64 -11.90 -13.28
CA ASN A 60 -1.30 -12.29 -13.71
C ASN A 60 -0.47 -12.70 -12.49
N PRO A 61 -0.52 -14.00 -12.11
CA PRO A 61 0.24 -14.48 -10.95
C PRO A 61 1.75 -14.31 -11.08
N ALA A 62 2.27 -14.13 -12.30
CA ALA A 62 3.69 -13.95 -12.54
C ALA A 62 4.16 -12.51 -12.47
N MET A 63 3.26 -11.57 -12.14
CA MET A 63 3.65 -10.17 -12.03
C MET A 63 4.74 -10.01 -10.97
N PRO A 64 5.88 -9.39 -11.32
CA PRO A 64 7.04 -9.33 -10.41
C PRO A 64 6.88 -8.23 -9.36
N ILE A 65 6.01 -8.47 -8.40
CA ILE A 65 5.77 -7.57 -7.27
C ILE A 65 6.17 -8.27 -5.99
N SER A 66 7.17 -7.71 -5.32
CA SER A 66 7.62 -8.18 -4.01
C SER A 66 6.62 -7.74 -2.94
N TYR A 67 6.64 -8.42 -1.81
CA TYR A 67 5.80 -8.06 -0.66
C TYR A 67 4.30 -8.10 -0.96
N SER A 68 3.90 -8.69 -2.10
CA SER A 68 2.49 -8.75 -2.47
C SER A 68 1.66 -9.45 -1.40
N ARG A 69 2.15 -10.57 -0.87
CA ARG A 69 1.46 -11.32 0.18
C ARG A 69 1.35 -10.48 1.46
N LEU A 70 2.43 -9.78 1.81
CA LEU A 70 2.44 -8.95 3.00
C LEU A 70 1.39 -7.84 2.91
N VAL A 71 1.28 -7.20 1.75
CA VAL A 71 0.32 -6.12 1.53
C VAL A 71 -1.11 -6.67 1.61
N VAL A 72 -1.36 -7.84 1.03
CA VAL A 72 -2.68 -8.48 1.10
C VAL A 72 -3.02 -8.85 2.54
N ASP A 73 -2.06 -9.42 3.26
CA ASP A 73 -2.26 -9.79 4.67
C ASP A 73 -2.56 -8.56 5.52
N LEU A 74 -1.87 -7.45 5.24
CA LEU A 74 -2.10 -6.19 5.94
C LEU A 74 -3.53 -5.69 5.71
N ARG A 75 -4.01 -5.74 4.47
CA ARG A 75 -5.37 -5.38 4.16
C ARG A 75 -6.36 -6.21 4.98
N ASN A 76 -6.12 -7.52 5.03
CA ASN A 76 -6.99 -8.42 5.79
C ASN A 76 -6.99 -8.09 7.28
N ARG A 77 -5.81 -7.77 7.83
CA ARG A 77 -5.69 -7.42 9.24
C ARG A 77 -6.43 -6.12 9.56
N ILE A 78 -6.29 -5.12 8.69
CA ILE A 78 -6.98 -3.85 8.88
C ILE A 78 -8.49 -4.05 8.83
N ASN A 79 -8.97 -4.90 7.92
CA ASN A 79 -10.41 -5.16 7.78
C ASN A 79 -11.00 -5.92 8.95
N HIS A 80 -10.21 -6.78 9.61
CA HIS A 80 -10.76 -7.73 10.58
C HIS A 80 -10.27 -7.56 12.01
N ALA A 81 -9.32 -6.67 12.26
CA ALA A 81 -8.72 -6.50 13.58
C ALA A 81 -8.83 -5.05 14.03
N TYR A 82 -10.06 -4.60 14.22
CA TYR A 82 -10.35 -3.20 14.52
C TYR A 82 -9.57 -2.62 15.70
N ASP A 83 -9.37 -3.44 16.72
CA ASP A 83 -8.79 -2.96 17.96
C ASP A 83 -7.31 -3.32 18.13
N ASN A 84 -6.78 -4.15 17.22
CA ASN A 84 -5.45 -4.71 17.39
C ASN A 84 -4.50 -4.39 16.25
N VAL A 85 -4.77 -3.33 15.50
CA VAL A 85 -3.86 -2.89 14.45
C VAL A 85 -2.61 -2.34 15.13
N ASN A 86 -1.48 -2.99 14.89
CA ASN A 86 -0.22 -2.59 15.51
C ASN A 86 0.42 -1.46 14.71
N ASN A 87 0.37 -0.25 15.26
CA ASN A 87 0.89 0.93 14.58
C ASN A 87 2.38 0.82 14.24
N THR A 88 3.14 0.13 15.08
CA THR A 88 4.57 -0.07 14.83
C THR A 88 4.80 -0.91 13.58
N VAL A 89 4.03 -1.99 13.43
CA VAL A 89 4.13 -2.86 12.25
C VAL A 89 3.71 -2.11 10.99
N ILE A 90 2.61 -1.38 11.06
CA ILE A 90 2.14 -0.59 9.92
C ILE A 90 3.17 0.47 9.53
N TRP A 91 3.72 1.17 10.50
CA TRP A 91 4.73 2.19 10.23
C TRP A 91 5.96 1.59 9.54
N LYS A 92 6.38 0.42 9.98
CA LYS A 92 7.51 -0.27 9.37
C LYS A 92 7.23 -0.60 7.89
N ILE A 93 6.00 -1.02 7.60
CA ILE A 93 5.59 -1.30 6.22
C ILE A 93 5.62 -0.02 5.38
N ILE A 94 5.12 1.08 5.91
CA ILE A 94 5.13 2.37 5.22
C ILE A 94 6.56 2.82 4.91
N MET A 95 7.47 2.64 5.86
CA MET A 95 8.83 3.15 5.71
C MET A 95 9.72 2.24 4.87
N LYS A 96 9.48 0.93 4.87
CA LYS A 96 10.34 -0.03 4.20
C LYS A 96 9.71 -0.66 2.96
N ASP A 97 8.51 -1.22 3.11
CA ASP A 97 7.91 -2.03 2.06
C ASP A 97 7.25 -1.19 0.97
N ILE A 98 6.57 -0.14 1.35
CA ILE A 98 5.87 0.70 0.39
C ILE A 98 6.83 1.38 -0.61
N PRO A 99 8.00 1.91 -0.19
CA PRO A 99 8.94 2.47 -1.16
C PRO A 99 9.44 1.44 -2.17
N ILE A 100 9.64 0.18 -1.75
CA ILE A 100 10.05 -0.88 -2.66
C ILE A 100 8.94 -1.19 -3.65
N LEU A 101 7.72 -1.30 -3.18
CA LEU A 101 6.56 -1.54 -4.04
C LEU A 101 6.39 -0.39 -5.04
N GLN A 102 6.56 0.85 -4.59
CA GLN A 102 6.48 2.02 -5.45
C GLN A 102 7.48 1.93 -6.60
N GLU A 103 8.72 1.59 -6.29
CA GLU A 103 9.77 1.46 -7.29
C GLU A 103 9.42 0.35 -8.29
N GLU A 104 8.96 -0.80 -7.81
CA GLU A 104 8.59 -1.91 -8.67
C GLU A 104 7.48 -1.53 -9.64
N VAL A 105 6.44 -0.86 -9.12
CA VAL A 105 5.29 -0.46 -9.93
C VAL A 105 5.70 0.59 -10.95
N GLN A 106 6.53 1.56 -10.55
CA GLN A 106 7.02 2.58 -11.47
C GLN A 106 7.81 1.95 -12.61
N GLN A 107 8.67 0.97 -12.32
CA GLN A 107 9.45 0.30 -13.35
C GLN A 107 8.56 -0.49 -14.30
N LEU A 108 7.54 -1.18 -13.78
CA LEU A 108 6.62 -1.91 -14.62
C LEU A 108 5.86 -1.00 -15.58
N LEU A 109 5.43 0.15 -15.10
CA LEU A 109 4.72 1.12 -15.94
C LEU A 109 5.64 1.78 -16.95
N LYS A 110 6.91 2.00 -16.60
CA LYS A 110 7.91 2.57 -17.51
C LYS A 110 8.31 1.61 -18.62
N GLY A 111 8.33 0.31 -18.30
CA GLY A 111 8.76 -0.71 -19.26
C GLY A 111 7.81 -0.92 -20.41
N LYS A 112 6.83 -0.06 -20.54
CA LYS A 112 5.83 -0.12 -21.62
C LYS A 112 6.32 0.63 -22.90
#